data_18bf02ed04af1c456d80353cf15cf4c3
#
_entry.id   18bf02ed04af1c456d80353cf15cf4c3
#
_cell.length_a   1.000
_cell.length_b   1.000
_cell.length_c   1.000
_cell.angle_alpha   90.00
_cell.angle_beta   90.00
_cell.angle_gamma   90.00
#
_symmetry.space_group_name_H-M   'P 1'
#
loop_
_entity.id
_entity.type
_entity.pdbx_description
1 polymer ?
#
loop_
_entity_poly.entity_id
_entity_poly.type
_entity_poly.pdbx_seq_one_letter_code
_entity_poly.pdbx_strand_id
1 'polypeptide(L)'
;QKHILTGKQLAADYKVLRATLDSIDPSIKIAGVDVAYQIPIVGSLLPTTSEFLEHGGMESIDFLTWHWYAMESKRCPFHGRFAPATQKGAISTSTMDKGNKWANRMNALVKKYQLSVELWMGEMSLVSCGGAVNITDSFAGTFWYLDELAHLAVQGHSVTFRQTLVGSRYGLIEQSSLQPLPDYWGLLLFRSLVGQRVLGIEVHNSQGRFVRAYAFE
;
A
#
# COMPACT_ATOMS: atom_id res chain seq x y z
N GLN A 1 26.03 14.84 -9.73
CA GLN A 1 24.98 14.14 -10.49
C GLN A 1 24.14 13.38 -9.49
N LYS A 2 22.81 13.63 -9.45
CA LYS A 2 21.89 12.77 -8.70
C LYS A 2 21.78 11.46 -9.49
N HIS A 3 22.33 10.39 -8.97
CA HIS A 3 22.10 9.06 -9.53
C HIS A 3 20.65 8.66 -9.23
N ILE A 4 19.85 8.54 -10.27
CA ILE A 4 18.50 7.97 -10.17
C ILE A 4 18.69 6.45 -10.16
N LEU A 5 18.26 5.80 -9.11
CA LEU A 5 18.27 4.34 -9.02
C LEU A 5 17.27 3.77 -10.03
N THR A 6 17.73 2.93 -10.95
CA THR A 6 16.90 2.27 -11.96
C THR A 6 16.44 0.90 -11.46
N GLY A 7 15.37 0.36 -12.05
CA GLY A 7 14.94 -1.01 -11.76
C GLY A 7 15.99 -2.04 -12.12
N LYS A 8 16.78 -1.80 -13.19
CA LYS A 8 17.92 -2.63 -13.57
C LYS A 8 19.00 -2.65 -12.48
N GLN A 9 19.35 -1.49 -11.92
CA GLN A 9 20.33 -1.42 -10.83
C GLN A 9 19.79 -2.14 -9.58
N LEU A 10 18.53 -1.91 -9.23
CA LEU A 10 17.87 -2.62 -8.13
C LEU A 10 17.91 -4.13 -8.33
N ALA A 11 17.63 -4.65 -9.53
CA ALA A 11 17.69 -6.08 -9.79
C ALA A 11 19.09 -6.66 -9.56
N ALA A 12 20.14 -5.91 -9.97
CA ALA A 12 21.52 -6.31 -9.70
C ALA A 12 21.85 -6.31 -8.19
N ASP A 13 21.42 -5.27 -7.47
CA ASP A 13 21.66 -5.14 -6.03
C ASP A 13 20.90 -6.22 -5.23
N TYR A 14 19.64 -6.51 -5.60
CA TYR A 14 18.85 -7.59 -4.99
C TYR A 14 19.45 -8.98 -5.23
N LYS A 15 20.04 -9.20 -6.41
CA LYS A 15 20.75 -10.45 -6.69
C LYS A 15 21.95 -10.65 -5.76
N VAL A 16 22.72 -9.60 -5.50
CA VAL A 16 23.83 -9.64 -4.53
C VAL A 16 23.29 -9.86 -3.10
N LEU A 17 22.20 -9.15 -2.73
CA LEU A 17 21.55 -9.35 -1.43
C LEU A 17 21.08 -10.79 -1.25
N ARG A 18 20.40 -11.37 -2.24
CA ARG A 18 19.92 -12.76 -2.19
C ARG A 18 21.09 -13.73 -1.99
N ALA A 19 22.14 -13.62 -2.80
CA ALA A 19 23.32 -14.49 -2.68
C ALA A 19 24.00 -14.36 -1.29
N THR A 20 24.06 -13.14 -0.75
CA THR A 20 24.62 -12.90 0.57
C THR A 20 23.78 -13.56 1.67
N LEU A 21 22.46 -13.36 1.63
CA LEU A 21 21.56 -13.95 2.63
C LEU A 21 21.54 -15.49 2.54
N ASP A 22 21.54 -16.05 1.36
CA ASP A 22 21.58 -17.50 1.13
C ASP A 22 22.86 -18.14 1.70
N SER A 23 23.97 -17.40 1.73
CA SER A 23 25.22 -17.86 2.35
C SER A 23 25.17 -17.86 3.87
N ILE A 24 24.24 -17.11 4.48
CA ILE A 24 24.05 -17.02 5.94
C ILE A 24 22.93 -17.99 6.37
N ASP A 25 21.75 -17.81 5.79
CA ASP A 25 20.57 -18.63 6.03
C ASP A 25 19.61 -18.54 4.81
N PRO A 26 19.48 -19.59 4.01
CA PRO A 26 18.63 -19.59 2.81
C PRO A 26 17.13 -19.55 3.13
N SER A 27 16.73 -19.66 4.40
CA SER A 27 15.34 -19.51 4.82
C SER A 27 14.88 -18.04 4.92
N ILE A 28 15.81 -17.09 4.91
CA ILE A 28 15.50 -15.66 5.01
C ILE A 28 14.72 -15.22 3.76
N LYS A 29 13.58 -14.59 4.01
CA LYS A 29 12.70 -14.10 2.96
C LYS A 29 12.99 -12.64 2.61
N ILE A 30 12.89 -12.29 1.34
CA ILE A 30 13.09 -10.94 0.83
C ILE A 30 11.77 -10.40 0.28
N ALA A 31 11.34 -9.26 0.79
CA ALA A 31 10.27 -8.45 0.22
C ALA A 31 10.86 -7.29 -0.59
N GLY A 32 10.32 -7.03 -1.76
CA GLY A 32 10.76 -5.95 -2.64
C GLY A 32 9.75 -5.75 -3.79
N VAL A 33 9.84 -4.68 -4.54
CA VAL A 33 10.83 -3.60 -4.63
C VAL A 33 10.60 -2.47 -3.63
N ASP A 34 9.41 -2.42 -3.07
CA ASP A 34 8.93 -1.48 -2.05
C ASP A 34 8.98 -0.01 -2.51
N VAL A 35 8.59 0.24 -3.74
CA VAL A 35 8.62 1.55 -4.39
C VAL A 35 7.30 2.26 -4.21
N ALA A 36 7.37 3.52 -3.79
CA ALA A 36 6.19 4.37 -3.70
C ALA A 36 5.67 4.75 -5.10
N TYR A 37 4.34 4.80 -5.20
CA TYR A 37 3.63 5.11 -6.44
C TYR A 37 4.07 6.40 -7.14
N GLN A 38 4.51 7.41 -6.42
CA GLN A 38 4.78 8.73 -7.00
C GLN A 38 5.99 9.47 -6.42
N ILE A 39 7.17 9.05 -6.74
CA ILE A 39 8.31 9.95 -6.58
C ILE A 39 9.05 10.07 -7.93
N PRO A 40 8.73 11.06 -8.79
CA PRO A 40 9.39 11.22 -10.10
C PRO A 40 10.90 11.48 -10.01
N ILE A 41 11.41 11.78 -8.81
CA ILE A 41 12.85 12.10 -8.59
C ILE A 41 13.63 10.83 -8.19
N VAL A 42 12.96 9.79 -7.70
CA VAL A 42 13.60 8.56 -7.18
C VAL A 42 13.23 7.33 -8.02
N GLY A 43 12.45 7.53 -9.06
CA GLY A 43 11.81 6.48 -9.86
C GLY A 43 10.30 6.49 -9.66
N SER A 44 9.56 5.98 -10.62
CA SER A 44 8.11 5.80 -10.50
C SER A 44 7.80 4.30 -10.38
N LEU A 45 6.83 3.96 -9.54
CA LEU A 45 6.48 2.57 -9.22
C LEU A 45 6.48 1.64 -10.44
N LEU A 46 5.69 1.96 -11.46
CA LEU A 46 5.51 1.02 -12.58
C LEU A 46 6.77 0.87 -13.45
N PRO A 47 7.43 1.93 -13.95
CA PRO A 47 8.66 1.78 -14.69
C PRO A 47 9.77 1.10 -13.90
N THR A 48 9.98 1.48 -12.64
CA THR A 48 11.03 0.89 -11.80
C THR A 48 10.75 -0.58 -11.52
N THR A 49 9.51 -0.93 -11.16
CA THR A 49 9.13 -2.33 -10.92
C THR A 49 9.18 -3.16 -12.19
N SER A 50 8.69 -2.64 -13.33
CA SER A 50 8.79 -3.35 -14.61
C SER A 50 10.23 -3.62 -14.99
N GLU A 51 11.09 -2.62 -14.91
CA GLU A 51 12.52 -2.75 -15.24
C GLU A 51 13.24 -3.72 -14.29
N PHE A 52 12.90 -3.70 -12.99
CA PHE A 52 13.39 -4.66 -12.01
C PHE A 52 13.03 -6.11 -12.42
N LEU A 53 11.76 -6.34 -12.76
CA LEU A 53 11.28 -7.65 -13.18
C LEU A 53 11.89 -8.10 -14.51
N GLU A 54 12.03 -7.19 -15.49
CA GLU A 54 12.65 -7.44 -16.80
C GLU A 54 14.11 -7.84 -16.68
N HIS A 55 14.82 -7.43 -15.64
CA HIS A 55 16.21 -7.76 -15.41
C HIS A 55 16.44 -8.89 -14.38
N GLY A 56 15.42 -9.74 -14.17
CA GLY A 56 15.53 -10.95 -13.33
C GLY A 56 15.40 -10.68 -11.82
N GLY A 57 14.92 -9.52 -11.41
CA GLY A 57 14.75 -9.19 -10.00
C GLY A 57 13.75 -10.10 -9.27
N MET A 58 12.80 -10.71 -10.00
CA MET A 58 11.84 -11.65 -9.43
C MET A 58 12.50 -12.88 -8.80
N GLU A 59 13.65 -13.32 -9.31
CA GLU A 59 14.39 -14.48 -8.78
C GLU A 59 15.02 -14.19 -7.41
N SER A 60 15.07 -12.93 -7.04
CA SER A 60 15.72 -12.46 -5.81
C SER A 60 14.76 -12.10 -4.69
N ILE A 61 13.44 -12.16 -4.93
CA ILE A 61 12.40 -11.80 -3.96
C ILE A 61 11.41 -12.94 -3.73
N ASP A 62 10.88 -13.02 -2.52
CA ASP A 62 9.80 -13.94 -2.15
C ASP A 62 8.42 -13.24 -2.20
N PHE A 63 8.40 -11.92 -2.02
CA PHE A 63 7.18 -11.10 -2.00
C PHE A 63 7.39 -9.83 -2.83
N LEU A 64 6.44 -9.53 -3.71
CA LEU A 64 6.44 -8.26 -4.45
C LEU A 64 5.71 -7.20 -3.63
N THR A 65 6.38 -6.08 -3.34
CA THR A 65 5.84 -5.01 -2.48
C THR A 65 5.78 -3.67 -3.19
N TRP A 66 4.87 -2.81 -2.74
CA TRP A 66 4.72 -1.44 -3.20
C TRP A 66 4.06 -0.56 -2.14
N HIS A 67 4.14 0.79 -2.29
CA HIS A 67 3.57 1.76 -1.37
C HIS A 67 2.40 2.53 -1.97
N TRP A 68 1.42 2.87 -1.13
CA TRP A 68 0.26 3.64 -1.54
C TRP A 68 -0.18 4.70 -0.53
N TYR A 69 -0.44 5.91 -1.04
CA TYR A 69 -1.06 7.02 -0.33
C TYR A 69 -2.08 7.71 -1.22
N ALA A 70 -3.29 7.93 -0.73
CA ALA A 70 -4.39 8.45 -1.54
C ALA A 70 -4.36 9.97 -1.67
N MET A 71 -3.79 10.68 -0.71
CA MET A 71 -3.70 12.14 -0.63
C MET A 71 -2.34 12.60 -0.12
N GLU A 72 -2.06 13.91 -0.21
CA GLU A 72 -0.85 14.50 0.33
C GLU A 72 -1.10 15.47 1.47
N SER A 73 -0.21 15.48 2.45
CA SER A 73 -0.18 16.45 3.53
C SER A 73 0.38 17.79 3.02
N LYS A 74 -0.07 18.88 3.64
CA LYS A 74 0.55 20.21 3.47
C LYS A 74 2.03 20.24 3.89
N ARG A 75 2.50 19.22 4.61
CA ARG A 75 3.90 19.06 5.04
C ARG A 75 4.79 18.40 4.02
N CYS A 76 4.23 17.88 2.92
CA CYS A 76 5.04 17.30 1.87
C CYS A 76 5.98 18.35 1.27
N PRO A 77 7.27 18.03 1.10
CA PRO A 77 8.22 18.95 0.49
C PRO A 77 7.96 19.19 -0.99
N PHE A 78 7.15 18.34 -1.61
CA PHE A 78 6.78 18.41 -3.02
C PHE A 78 5.26 18.33 -3.13
N HIS A 79 4.62 19.44 -3.50
CA HIS A 79 3.17 19.55 -3.63
C HIS A 79 2.66 19.26 -5.05
N GLY A 80 1.37 18.96 -5.15
CA GLY A 80 0.66 18.84 -6.42
C GLY A 80 0.74 17.47 -7.08
N ARG A 81 1.19 16.45 -6.37
CA ARG A 81 1.27 15.07 -6.88
C ARG A 81 0.02 14.26 -6.56
N PHE A 82 -0.52 14.50 -5.39
CA PHE A 82 -1.79 13.95 -4.94
C PHE A 82 -2.78 15.07 -4.68
N ALA A 83 -4.05 14.71 -4.54
CA ALA A 83 -5.03 15.64 -4.05
C ALA A 83 -4.66 16.09 -2.62
N PRO A 84 -4.81 17.38 -2.30
CA PRO A 84 -4.61 17.85 -0.93
C PRO A 84 -5.53 17.12 0.04
N ALA A 85 -5.04 16.82 1.23
CA ALA A 85 -5.81 16.14 2.26
C ALA A 85 -6.97 17.00 2.75
N THR A 86 -8.19 16.48 2.65
CA THR A 86 -9.43 17.06 3.18
C THR A 86 -10.33 15.97 3.75
N GLN A 87 -11.17 16.28 4.74
CA GLN A 87 -12.12 15.30 5.29
C GLN A 87 -13.09 14.80 4.20
N LYS A 88 -13.62 15.70 3.38
CA LYS A 88 -14.48 15.33 2.24
C LYS A 88 -13.76 14.43 1.24
N GLY A 89 -12.47 14.70 1.00
CA GLY A 89 -11.63 13.85 0.15
C GLY A 89 -11.43 12.46 0.75
N ALA A 90 -11.22 12.36 2.06
CA ALA A 90 -11.01 11.09 2.75
C ALA A 90 -12.16 10.10 2.55
N ILE A 91 -13.39 10.56 2.57
CA ILE A 91 -14.59 9.73 2.42
C ILE A 91 -15.18 9.75 1.00
N SER A 92 -14.47 10.32 0.02
CA SER A 92 -14.98 10.36 -1.35
C SER A 92 -14.69 9.04 -2.07
N THR A 93 -15.69 8.54 -2.80
CA THR A 93 -15.53 7.35 -3.64
C THR A 93 -14.39 7.49 -4.64
N SER A 94 -14.18 8.70 -5.19
CA SER A 94 -13.09 8.97 -6.10
C SER A 94 -11.69 8.82 -5.48
N THR A 95 -11.54 9.05 -4.17
CA THR A 95 -10.28 8.81 -3.45
C THR A 95 -10.10 7.32 -3.16
N MET A 96 -11.16 6.65 -2.69
CA MET A 96 -11.18 5.21 -2.43
C MET A 96 -10.87 4.40 -3.70
N ASP A 97 -11.44 4.79 -4.86
CA ASP A 97 -11.23 4.09 -6.13
C ASP A 97 -9.81 4.25 -6.72
N LYS A 98 -9.01 5.18 -6.21
CA LYS A 98 -7.64 5.34 -6.69
C LYS A 98 -6.74 4.14 -6.33
N GLY A 99 -6.87 3.61 -5.12
CA GLY A 99 -6.15 2.40 -4.70
C GLY A 99 -6.42 1.24 -5.65
N ASN A 100 -7.67 1.03 -6.01
CA ASN A 100 -8.12 0.07 -7.02
C ASN A 100 -7.33 0.12 -8.31
N LYS A 101 -7.22 1.31 -8.86
CA LYS A 101 -6.53 1.52 -10.15
C LYS A 101 -5.06 1.10 -10.09
N TRP A 102 -4.42 1.30 -8.94
CA TRP A 102 -3.01 0.94 -8.76
C TRP A 102 -2.83 -0.53 -8.43
N ALA A 103 -3.67 -1.10 -7.58
CA ALA A 103 -3.69 -2.54 -7.32
C ALA A 103 -3.90 -3.33 -8.63
N ASN A 104 -4.83 -2.89 -9.49
CA ASN A 104 -5.02 -3.49 -10.81
C ASN A 104 -3.77 -3.42 -11.71
N ARG A 105 -3.02 -2.32 -11.65
CA ARG A 105 -1.76 -2.20 -12.40
C ARG A 105 -0.67 -3.11 -11.87
N MET A 106 -0.58 -3.26 -10.55
CA MET A 106 0.35 -4.22 -9.95
C MET A 106 -0.03 -5.66 -10.31
N ASN A 107 -1.31 -6.00 -10.27
CA ASN A 107 -1.81 -7.29 -10.74
C ASN A 107 -1.52 -7.54 -12.22
N ALA A 108 -1.57 -6.49 -13.06
CA ALA A 108 -1.18 -6.61 -14.46
C ALA A 108 0.31 -6.92 -14.63
N LEU A 109 1.19 -6.41 -13.76
CA LEU A 109 2.61 -6.79 -13.76
C LEU A 109 2.78 -8.25 -13.32
N VAL A 110 2.13 -8.67 -12.23
CA VAL A 110 2.14 -10.06 -11.77
C VAL A 110 1.74 -10.99 -12.90
N LYS A 111 0.67 -10.68 -13.62
CA LYS A 111 0.20 -11.48 -14.77
C LYS A 111 1.18 -11.42 -15.95
N LYS A 112 1.68 -10.23 -16.31
CA LYS A 112 2.60 -10.04 -17.45
C LYS A 112 3.88 -10.87 -17.29
N TYR A 113 4.43 -10.88 -16.09
CA TYR A 113 5.67 -11.60 -15.79
C TYR A 113 5.45 -13.00 -15.21
N GLN A 114 4.21 -13.47 -15.14
CA GLN A 114 3.82 -14.81 -14.63
C GLN A 114 4.42 -15.08 -13.24
N LEU A 115 4.36 -14.07 -12.35
CA LEU A 115 4.98 -14.14 -11.04
C LEU A 115 4.26 -15.17 -10.16
N SER A 116 5.03 -16.03 -9.50
CA SER A 116 4.56 -16.96 -8.48
C SER A 116 4.68 -16.41 -7.05
N VAL A 117 5.14 -15.16 -6.91
CA VAL A 117 5.31 -14.49 -5.62
C VAL A 117 4.00 -13.86 -5.14
N GLU A 118 3.82 -13.78 -3.84
CA GLU A 118 2.69 -13.05 -3.25
C GLU A 118 2.87 -11.54 -3.44
N LEU A 119 1.74 -10.86 -3.60
CA LEU A 119 1.70 -9.40 -3.70
C LEU A 119 1.31 -8.80 -2.34
N TRP A 120 2.17 -7.94 -1.80
CA TRP A 120 1.97 -7.26 -0.53
C TRP A 120 1.90 -5.75 -0.71
N MET A 121 1.05 -5.10 0.08
CA MET A 121 1.10 -3.65 0.27
C MET A 121 2.14 -3.33 1.34
N GLY A 122 3.37 -3.00 0.94
CA GLY A 122 4.53 -2.83 1.83
C GLY A 122 4.43 -1.59 2.74
N GLU A 123 3.73 -0.55 2.28
CA GLU A 123 3.46 0.62 3.11
C GLU A 123 2.22 1.37 2.61
N MET A 124 1.29 1.70 3.52
CA MET A 124 0.14 2.53 3.16
C MET A 124 -0.37 3.42 4.28
N SER A 125 -0.93 4.55 3.90
CA SER A 125 -1.81 5.38 4.69
C SER A 125 -2.66 6.28 3.79
N LEU A 126 -3.72 6.89 4.35
CA LEU A 126 -4.58 7.81 3.62
C LEU A 126 -3.82 9.05 3.10
N VAL A 127 -2.92 9.61 3.92
CA VAL A 127 -2.22 10.87 3.62
C VAL A 127 -0.72 10.71 3.83
N SER A 128 0.06 10.99 2.81
CA SER A 128 1.52 10.93 2.85
C SER A 128 2.16 12.00 3.76
N CYS A 129 3.49 11.93 3.94
CA CYS A 129 4.30 12.92 4.65
C CYS A 129 3.82 13.19 6.09
N GLY A 130 3.55 12.13 6.84
CA GLY A 130 3.19 12.22 8.26
C GLY A 130 1.71 12.44 8.55
N GLY A 131 0.84 12.30 7.55
CA GLY A 131 -0.60 12.42 7.72
C GLY A 131 -1.10 13.86 7.82
N ALA A 132 -2.38 14.03 8.15
CA ALA A 132 -3.02 15.33 8.30
C ALA A 132 -3.95 15.35 9.53
N VAL A 133 -3.88 16.43 10.31
CA VAL A 133 -4.70 16.65 11.51
C VAL A 133 -6.19 16.65 11.16
N ASN A 134 -7.00 16.05 12.01
CA ASN A 134 -8.45 15.90 11.85
C ASN A 134 -8.87 15.16 10.56
N ILE A 135 -7.95 14.43 9.95
CA ILE A 135 -8.20 13.62 8.75
C ILE A 135 -7.71 12.19 9.00
N THR A 136 -6.39 11.99 9.12
CA THR A 136 -5.82 10.66 9.36
C THR A 136 -5.92 10.18 10.80
N ASP A 137 -6.14 11.10 11.73
CA ASP A 137 -6.38 10.88 13.15
C ASP A 137 -7.87 10.96 13.51
N SER A 138 -8.76 10.75 12.55
CA SER A 138 -10.22 10.82 12.70
C SER A 138 -10.91 9.65 12.02
N PHE A 139 -12.20 9.41 12.34
CA PHE A 139 -12.99 8.34 11.70
C PHE A 139 -13.14 8.50 10.18
N ALA A 140 -12.95 9.71 9.63
CA ALA A 140 -12.91 9.88 8.17
C ALA A 140 -11.75 9.07 7.55
N GLY A 141 -10.58 9.06 8.22
CA GLY A 141 -9.46 8.20 7.84
C GLY A 141 -9.77 6.71 7.99
N THR A 142 -10.46 6.35 9.08
CA THR A 142 -10.81 4.96 9.39
C THR A 142 -11.72 4.33 8.32
N PHE A 143 -12.70 5.07 7.79
CA PHE A 143 -13.55 4.56 6.72
C PHE A 143 -12.73 4.25 5.46
N TRP A 144 -11.82 5.13 5.08
CA TRP A 144 -10.90 4.86 3.98
C TRP A 144 -10.01 3.65 4.26
N TYR A 145 -9.48 3.54 5.49
CA TYR A 145 -8.56 2.47 5.85
C TYR A 145 -9.22 1.08 5.79
N LEU A 146 -10.42 0.95 6.32
CA LEU A 146 -11.18 -0.31 6.28
C LEU A 146 -11.55 -0.70 4.85
N ASP A 147 -11.96 0.26 4.04
CA ASP A 147 -12.26 0.05 2.64
C ASP A 147 -11.03 -0.43 1.87
N GLU A 148 -9.89 0.20 2.08
CA GLU A 148 -8.63 -0.14 1.41
C GLU A 148 -8.13 -1.54 1.81
N LEU A 149 -8.23 -1.93 3.11
CA LEU A 149 -7.89 -3.27 3.56
C LEU A 149 -8.71 -4.34 2.84
N ALA A 150 -10.04 -4.17 2.84
CA ALA A 150 -10.94 -5.12 2.20
C ALA A 150 -10.73 -5.16 0.68
N HIS A 151 -10.50 -3.99 0.09
CA HIS A 151 -10.29 -3.85 -1.33
C HIS A 151 -9.00 -4.52 -1.79
N LEU A 152 -7.88 -4.29 -1.11
CA LEU A 152 -6.59 -4.93 -1.42
C LEU A 152 -6.68 -6.45 -1.27
N ALA A 153 -7.41 -6.96 -0.27
CA ALA A 153 -7.66 -8.40 -0.13
C ALA A 153 -8.41 -8.96 -1.35
N VAL A 154 -9.47 -8.27 -1.81
CA VAL A 154 -10.20 -8.65 -3.05
C VAL A 154 -9.27 -8.61 -4.27
N GLN A 155 -8.30 -7.72 -4.30
CA GLN A 155 -7.28 -7.62 -5.36
C GLN A 155 -6.13 -8.62 -5.21
N GLY A 156 -6.20 -9.53 -4.24
CA GLY A 156 -5.22 -10.61 -4.07
C GLY A 156 -3.96 -10.24 -3.30
N HIS A 157 -3.97 -9.11 -2.57
CA HIS A 157 -2.90 -8.79 -1.64
C HIS A 157 -3.05 -9.62 -0.36
N SER A 158 -2.04 -10.40 -0.03
CA SER A 158 -2.08 -11.28 1.15
C SER A 158 -1.70 -10.58 2.46
N VAL A 159 -0.95 -9.49 2.37
CA VAL A 159 -0.52 -8.69 3.54
C VAL A 159 -0.57 -7.20 3.23
N THR A 160 -0.94 -6.42 4.23
CA THR A 160 -0.92 -4.95 4.22
C THR A 160 -0.18 -4.40 5.42
N PHE A 161 0.79 -3.52 5.19
CA PHE A 161 1.53 -2.84 6.23
C PHE A 161 1.06 -1.40 6.39
N ARG A 162 0.58 -1.09 7.59
CA ARG A 162 0.16 0.25 7.95
C ARG A 162 1.37 1.12 8.34
N GLN A 163 1.47 2.28 7.77
CA GLN A 163 2.28 3.38 8.25
C GLN A 163 1.42 4.27 9.15
N THR A 164 1.51 4.19 10.49
CA THR A 164 2.42 3.40 11.31
C THR A 164 1.73 2.99 12.65
N LEU A 165 2.39 2.22 13.50
CA LEU A 165 1.83 1.87 14.82
C LEU A 165 1.81 3.09 15.74
N VAL A 166 2.94 3.76 15.94
CA VAL A 166 3.09 4.92 16.83
C VAL A 166 3.78 6.05 16.07
N GLY A 167 3.37 7.26 16.33
CA GLY A 167 3.98 8.47 15.75
C GLY A 167 3.29 8.97 14.49
N SER A 168 3.59 10.24 14.16
CA SER A 168 2.92 10.99 13.09
C SER A 168 1.40 11.12 13.29
N ARG A 169 0.69 11.73 12.31
CA ARG A 169 -0.78 11.89 12.37
C ARG A 169 -1.55 10.71 11.79
N TYR A 170 -0.87 9.71 11.27
CA TYR A 170 -1.48 8.48 10.78
C TYR A 170 -1.15 7.25 11.65
N GLY A 171 -0.56 7.46 12.82
CA GLY A 171 -0.34 6.37 13.78
C GLY A 171 -1.66 5.72 14.23
N LEU A 172 -1.58 4.47 14.62
CA LEU A 172 -2.70 3.79 15.30
C LEU A 172 -2.79 4.21 16.76
N ILE A 173 -1.66 4.61 17.33
CA ILE A 173 -1.50 5.06 18.71
C ILE A 173 -0.89 6.45 18.71
N GLU A 174 -1.48 7.38 19.45
CA GLU A 174 -0.96 8.73 19.64
C GLU A 174 0.32 8.66 20.48
N GLN A 175 1.37 9.35 20.00
CA GLN A 175 2.73 9.18 20.54
C GLN A 175 2.90 9.71 21.97
N SER A 176 2.25 10.83 22.31
CA SER A 176 2.45 11.49 23.61
C SER A 176 1.59 10.89 24.73
N SER A 177 0.36 10.53 24.41
CA SER A 177 -0.61 10.01 25.37
C SER A 177 -0.70 8.48 25.39
N LEU A 178 -0.13 7.81 24.38
CA LEU A 178 -0.26 6.38 24.11
C LEU A 178 -1.73 5.91 23.98
N GLN A 179 -2.65 6.83 23.66
CA GLN A 179 -4.05 6.51 23.45
C GLN A 179 -4.30 5.99 22.03
N PRO A 180 -5.17 4.97 21.88
CA PRO A 180 -5.58 4.49 20.57
C PRO A 180 -6.31 5.58 19.78
N LEU A 181 -5.93 5.74 18.52
CA LEU A 181 -6.60 6.59 17.54
C LEU A 181 -7.74 5.84 16.83
N PRO A 182 -8.63 6.51 16.11
CA PRO A 182 -9.78 5.87 15.46
C PRO A 182 -9.44 4.66 14.60
N ASP A 183 -8.35 4.71 13.84
CA ASP A 183 -7.89 3.60 12.99
C ASP A 183 -7.52 2.35 13.78
N TYR A 184 -7.04 2.48 15.01
CA TYR A 184 -6.78 1.35 15.89
C TYR A 184 -8.06 0.54 16.16
N TRP A 185 -9.14 1.24 16.50
CA TRP A 185 -10.42 0.61 16.77
C TRP A 185 -11.05 -0.02 15.53
N GLY A 186 -10.93 0.69 14.39
CA GLY A 186 -11.34 0.14 13.09
C GLY A 186 -10.59 -1.15 12.75
N LEU A 187 -9.26 -1.15 12.92
CA LEU A 187 -8.43 -2.33 12.67
C LEU A 187 -8.75 -3.49 13.63
N LEU A 188 -8.95 -3.19 14.92
CA LEU A 188 -9.35 -4.19 15.91
C LEU A 188 -10.68 -4.84 15.54
N LEU A 189 -11.66 -4.04 15.13
CA LEU A 189 -12.96 -4.52 14.66
C LEU A 189 -12.81 -5.39 13.40
N PHE A 190 -12.05 -4.90 12.39
CA PHE A 190 -11.77 -5.64 11.16
C PHE A 190 -11.13 -6.99 11.49
N ARG A 191 -10.08 -7.00 12.29
CA ARG A 191 -9.37 -8.23 12.70
C ARG A 191 -10.25 -9.22 13.46
N SER A 192 -11.23 -8.73 14.20
CA SER A 192 -12.12 -9.56 15.00
C SER A 192 -13.28 -10.17 14.21
N LEU A 193 -13.73 -9.50 13.15
CA LEU A 193 -14.95 -9.87 12.41
C LEU A 193 -14.67 -10.42 11.00
N VAL A 194 -13.55 -10.04 10.40
CA VAL A 194 -13.21 -10.42 9.02
C VAL A 194 -12.42 -11.72 9.03
N GLY A 195 -12.92 -12.70 8.29
CA GLY A 195 -12.24 -13.99 8.11
C GLY A 195 -11.08 -13.93 7.13
N GLN A 196 -10.49 -15.07 6.85
CA GLN A 196 -9.26 -15.17 6.03
C GLN A 196 -9.54 -15.41 4.55
N ARG A 197 -10.76 -15.78 4.20
CA ARG A 197 -11.13 -16.10 2.82
C ARG A 197 -12.02 -15.00 2.23
N VAL A 198 -11.57 -14.42 1.12
CA VAL A 198 -12.36 -13.46 0.35
C VAL A 198 -13.46 -14.18 -0.41
N LEU A 199 -14.68 -13.68 -0.30
CA LEU A 199 -15.84 -14.20 -1.02
C LEU A 199 -16.24 -13.22 -2.14
N GLY A 200 -16.67 -13.78 -3.28
CA GLY A 200 -17.26 -12.98 -4.35
C GLY A 200 -18.64 -12.46 -3.95
N ILE A 201 -18.91 -11.19 -4.21
CA ILE A 201 -20.23 -10.59 -4.02
C ILE A 201 -20.63 -9.76 -5.24
N GLU A 202 -21.93 -9.66 -5.46
CA GLU A 202 -22.54 -8.71 -6.39
C GLU A 202 -23.41 -7.71 -5.65
N VAL A 203 -23.21 -6.43 -5.95
CA VAL A 203 -24.00 -5.34 -5.35
C VAL A 203 -25.02 -4.84 -6.37
N HIS A 204 -26.24 -5.30 -6.26
CA HIS A 204 -27.36 -4.85 -7.09
C HIS A 204 -27.98 -3.56 -6.54
N ASN A 205 -27.39 -2.42 -6.91
CA ASN A 205 -27.85 -1.12 -6.43
C ASN A 205 -27.65 -0.03 -7.47
N SER A 206 -28.68 0.77 -7.74
CA SER A 206 -28.59 1.93 -8.63
C SER A 206 -27.60 3.02 -8.13
N GLN A 207 -27.27 3.00 -6.84
CA GLN A 207 -26.30 3.89 -6.20
C GLN A 207 -24.97 3.19 -5.88
N GLY A 208 -24.64 2.12 -6.61
CA GLY A 208 -23.49 1.24 -6.34
C GLY A 208 -22.15 1.92 -6.09
N ARG A 209 -21.94 3.09 -6.69
CA ARG A 209 -20.72 3.89 -6.42
C ARG A 209 -20.63 4.46 -4.99
N PHE A 210 -21.74 4.53 -4.25
CA PHE A 210 -21.80 5.04 -2.87
C PHE A 210 -21.93 3.92 -1.84
N VAL A 211 -22.23 2.71 -2.28
CA VAL A 211 -22.31 1.53 -1.41
C VAL A 211 -21.12 0.65 -1.74
N ARG A 212 -20.31 0.40 -0.73
CA ARG A 212 -19.14 -0.46 -0.82
C ARG A 212 -19.38 -1.65 0.10
N ALA A 213 -19.25 -2.84 -0.44
CA ALA A 213 -19.48 -4.07 0.31
C ALA A 213 -18.40 -5.09 -0.02
N TYR A 214 -18.01 -5.86 0.98
CA TYR A 214 -17.01 -6.91 0.88
C TYR A 214 -17.47 -8.09 1.73
N ALA A 215 -17.16 -9.30 1.31
CA ALA A 215 -17.52 -10.49 2.06
C ALA A 215 -16.30 -11.36 2.33
N PHE A 216 -16.22 -11.86 3.54
CA PHE A 216 -15.12 -12.71 4.03
C PHE A 216 -15.65 -13.86 4.87
N GLU A 217 -14.91 -14.97 4.87
CA GLU A 217 -15.18 -16.16 5.68
C GLU A 217 -13.90 -16.68 6.35
#